data_6fa4101872eabff800b9c6a88bc2a82d
#
_entry.id   6fa4101872eabff800b9c6a88bc2a82d
#
_cell.length_a   1.000
_cell.length_b   1.000
_cell.length_c   1.000
_cell.angle_alpha   90.00
_cell.angle_beta   90.00
_cell.angle_gamma   90.00
#
_symmetry.space_group_name_H-M   'P 1'
#
loop_
_entity.id
_entity.type
_entity.pdbx_description
1 polymer ?
#
loop_
_entity_poly.entity_id
_entity_poly.type
_entity_poly.pdbx_seq_one_letter_code
_entity_poly.pdbx_strand_id
1 'polypeptide(L)'
;MDMRTGFLHGGNKDNCGTWMDKMGSSDKTGNKGIPATPRDGAPIEIVAMQYSVLRFMEDLADHGILDSNIVQVTDGSEWTYGQWADRIKAEFERCFWVPE
;
A
#
# COMPACT_ATOMS: atom_id res chain seq x y z
N MET A 1 -6.24 0.80 6.23
CA MET A 1 -6.38 1.54 4.96
C MET A 1 -6.86 2.96 5.24
N ASP A 2 -6.29 3.93 4.59
CA ASP A 2 -6.82 5.31 4.60
C ASP A 2 -8.03 5.40 3.66
N MET A 3 -9.19 5.70 4.20
CA MET A 3 -10.45 5.78 3.43
C MET A 3 -10.49 6.92 2.42
N ARG A 4 -9.72 7.98 2.63
CA ARG A 4 -9.64 9.12 1.73
C ARG A 4 -8.86 8.79 0.47
N THR A 5 -7.74 8.11 0.60
CA THR A 5 -6.82 7.80 -0.50
C THR A 5 -6.97 6.39 -1.04
N GLY A 6 -7.50 5.47 -0.24
CA GLY A 6 -7.51 4.04 -0.51
C GLY A 6 -6.17 3.34 -0.26
N PHE A 7 -5.15 4.06 0.21
CA PHE A 7 -3.81 3.50 0.41
C PHE A 7 -3.75 2.58 1.62
N LEU A 8 -3.06 1.46 1.48
CA LEU A 8 -2.68 0.63 2.61
C LEU A 8 -1.52 1.29 3.37
N HIS A 9 -1.60 1.23 4.69
CA HIS A 9 -0.59 1.74 5.61
C HIS A 9 -0.03 0.58 6.43
N GLY A 10 1.24 0.64 6.73
CA GLY A 10 1.90 -0.37 7.56
C GLY A 10 3.26 0.11 8.07
N GLY A 11 3.86 -0.72 8.90
CA GLY A 11 5.15 -0.42 9.48
C GLY A 11 5.15 0.71 10.51
N ASN A 12 6.31 0.94 11.10
CA ASN A 12 6.61 2.08 11.98
C ASN A 12 8.10 2.43 11.88
N LYS A 13 8.53 3.46 12.62
CA LYS A 13 9.92 3.93 12.60
C LYS A 13 10.96 2.90 13.06
N ASP A 14 10.53 1.87 13.76
CA ASP A 14 11.41 0.87 14.36
C ASP A 14 11.40 -0.46 13.59
N ASN A 15 10.58 -0.57 12.53
CA ASN A 15 10.55 -1.73 11.65
C ASN A 15 10.37 -1.33 10.19
N CYS A 16 10.66 -2.27 9.29
CA CYS A 16 10.39 -2.13 7.87
C CYS A 16 9.11 -2.88 7.51
N GLY A 17 8.06 -2.16 7.14
CA GLY A 17 6.79 -2.72 6.71
C GLY A 17 6.76 -3.27 5.29
N THR A 18 7.92 -3.31 4.61
CA THR A 18 8.05 -3.75 3.21
C THR A 18 9.23 -4.69 3.02
N TRP A 19 9.42 -5.17 1.80
CA TRP A 19 10.57 -5.98 1.40
C TRP A 19 11.94 -5.28 1.56
N MET A 20 11.94 -3.96 1.76
CA MET A 20 13.15 -3.15 2.04
C MET A 20 13.55 -3.26 3.52
N ASP A 21 13.66 -4.48 4.03
CA ASP A 21 13.78 -4.83 5.44
C ASP A 21 15.22 -4.86 5.97
N LYS A 22 16.15 -4.20 5.30
CA LYS A 22 17.55 -4.16 5.74
C LYS A 22 17.71 -3.34 7.00
N MET A 23 18.19 -4.02 8.05
CA MET A 23 18.51 -3.44 9.33
C MET A 23 20.02 -3.35 9.51
N GLY A 24 20.49 -2.34 10.20
CA GLY A 24 21.87 -2.26 10.63
C GLY A 24 22.23 -3.45 11.52
N SER A 25 23.47 -3.95 11.39
CA SER A 25 23.95 -5.13 12.13
C SER A 25 25.17 -4.84 13.00
N SER A 26 25.65 -3.62 13.08
CA SER A 26 26.89 -3.25 13.73
C SER A 26 26.66 -2.56 15.07
N ASP A 27 27.12 -3.20 16.14
CA ASP A 27 27.18 -2.55 17.46
C ASP A 27 28.23 -1.45 17.49
N LYS A 28 29.32 -1.61 16.71
CA LYS A 28 30.44 -0.64 16.66
C LYS A 28 30.01 0.71 16.06
N THR A 29 29.12 0.72 15.07
CA THR A 29 28.60 1.95 14.47
C THR A 29 27.29 2.41 15.10
N GLY A 30 26.77 1.67 16.06
CA GLY A 30 25.53 2.00 16.76
C GLY A 30 24.27 1.90 15.91
N ASN A 31 24.28 1.12 14.83
CA ASN A 31 23.14 1.01 13.90
C ASN A 31 22.40 -0.33 13.97
N LYS A 32 22.77 -1.21 14.92
CA LYS A 32 22.13 -2.52 15.05
C LYS A 32 20.64 -2.40 15.32
N GLY A 33 19.85 -3.08 14.48
CA GLY A 33 18.39 -3.05 14.58
C GLY A 33 17.75 -1.76 14.07
N ILE A 34 18.52 -0.82 13.52
CA ILE A 34 17.99 0.42 12.95
C ILE A 34 17.69 0.19 11.46
N PRO A 35 16.47 0.44 10.98
CA PRO A 35 16.14 0.34 9.57
C PRO A 35 17.00 1.28 8.72
N ALA A 36 17.61 0.75 7.67
CA ALA A 36 18.38 1.56 6.70
C ALA A 36 17.46 2.55 5.97
N THR A 37 16.24 2.11 5.68
CA THR A 37 15.19 2.93 5.07
C THR A 37 13.86 2.60 5.75
N PRO A 38 13.42 3.38 6.74
CA PRO A 38 12.10 3.19 7.33
C PRO A 38 11.01 3.31 6.26
N ARG A 39 10.14 2.32 6.20
CA ARG A 39 9.00 2.27 5.28
C ARG A 39 7.71 2.24 6.07
N ASP A 40 7.51 3.27 6.89
CA ASP A 40 6.27 3.47 7.63
C ASP A 40 5.24 4.26 6.80
N GLY A 41 3.99 4.19 7.20
CA GLY A 41 2.90 4.86 6.49
C GLY A 41 2.46 4.11 5.23
N ALA A 42 2.34 4.81 4.10
CA ALA A 42 1.93 4.26 2.81
C ALA A 42 3.11 4.30 1.82
N PRO A 43 3.97 3.27 1.81
CA PRO A 43 5.12 3.23 0.90
C PRO A 43 4.67 3.16 -0.56
N ILE A 44 5.31 3.95 -1.41
CA ILE A 44 4.93 4.11 -2.82
C ILE A 44 4.91 2.79 -3.59
N GLU A 45 5.89 1.92 -3.35
CA GLU A 45 5.99 0.60 -3.98
C GLU A 45 4.83 -0.32 -3.60
N ILE A 46 4.38 -0.26 -2.34
CA ILE A 46 3.23 -1.03 -1.87
C ILE A 46 1.94 -0.50 -2.49
N VAL A 47 1.78 0.81 -2.57
CA VAL A 47 0.60 1.44 -3.21
C VAL A 47 0.53 1.09 -4.70
N ALA A 48 1.67 1.10 -5.40
CA ALA A 48 1.72 0.70 -6.81
C ALA A 48 1.34 -0.79 -7.01
N MET A 49 1.87 -1.68 -6.18
CA MET A 49 1.49 -3.11 -6.21
C MET A 49 0.03 -3.31 -5.85
N GLN A 50 -0.49 -2.60 -4.85
CA GLN A 50 -1.90 -2.63 -4.46
C GLN A 50 -2.81 -2.25 -5.65
N TYR A 51 -2.48 -1.18 -6.36
CA TYR A 51 -3.23 -0.77 -7.56
C TYR A 51 -3.24 -1.88 -8.62
N SER A 52 -2.08 -2.45 -8.92
CA SER A 52 -1.95 -3.52 -9.91
C SER A 52 -2.78 -4.77 -9.55
N VAL A 53 -2.73 -5.18 -8.28
CA VAL A 53 -3.52 -6.32 -7.78
C VAL A 53 -5.01 -6.05 -7.87
N LEU A 54 -5.46 -4.86 -7.51
CA LEU A 54 -6.89 -4.50 -7.58
C LEU A 54 -7.42 -4.51 -9.02
N ARG A 55 -6.63 -4.02 -9.99
CA ARG A 55 -7.00 -4.12 -11.42
C ARG A 55 -7.06 -5.56 -11.89
N PHE A 56 -6.13 -6.39 -11.46
CA PHE A 56 -6.16 -7.82 -11.78
C PHE A 56 -7.39 -8.53 -11.18
N MET A 57 -7.73 -8.23 -9.93
CA MET A 57 -8.93 -8.79 -9.29
C MET A 57 -10.22 -8.32 -9.95
N GLU A 58 -10.28 -7.07 -10.40
CA GLU A 58 -11.39 -6.54 -11.19
C GLU A 58 -11.56 -7.36 -12.48
N ASP A 59 -10.48 -7.58 -13.23
CA ASP A 59 -10.49 -8.41 -14.44
C ASP A 59 -10.97 -9.84 -14.17
N LEU A 60 -10.50 -10.47 -13.10
CA LEU A 60 -10.93 -11.81 -12.72
C LEU A 60 -12.43 -11.86 -12.38
N ALA A 61 -12.95 -10.84 -11.71
CA ALA A 61 -14.37 -10.74 -11.40
C ALA A 61 -15.21 -10.53 -12.65
N ASP A 62 -14.76 -9.65 -13.56
CA ASP A 62 -15.44 -9.37 -14.82
C ASP A 62 -15.50 -10.60 -15.73
N HIS A 63 -14.51 -11.49 -15.66
CA HIS A 63 -14.50 -12.75 -16.39
C HIS A 63 -15.19 -13.91 -15.66
N GLY A 64 -15.84 -13.65 -14.51
CA GLY A 64 -16.56 -14.64 -13.74
C GLY A 64 -15.68 -15.67 -13.01
N ILE A 65 -14.37 -15.39 -12.86
CA ILE A 65 -13.44 -16.26 -12.14
C ILE A 65 -13.55 -16.06 -10.62
N LEU A 66 -13.79 -14.81 -10.20
CA LEU A 66 -14.13 -14.48 -8.82
C LEU A 66 -15.64 -14.32 -8.67
N ASP A 67 -16.19 -14.89 -7.61
CA ASP A 67 -17.62 -14.84 -7.31
C ASP A 67 -18.09 -13.45 -6.85
N SER A 68 -17.19 -12.61 -6.39
CA SER A 68 -17.49 -11.27 -5.88
C SER A 68 -16.51 -10.24 -6.46
N ASN A 69 -17.05 -9.07 -6.77
CA ASN A 69 -16.26 -7.90 -7.21
C ASN A 69 -16.16 -6.82 -6.13
N ILE A 70 -16.65 -7.08 -4.93
CA ILE A 70 -16.69 -6.11 -3.83
C ILE A 70 -15.85 -6.56 -2.64
N VAL A 71 -15.45 -5.58 -1.87
CA VAL A 71 -14.79 -5.75 -0.58
C VAL A 71 -15.46 -4.84 0.45
N GLN A 72 -15.71 -5.36 1.64
CA GLN A 72 -16.16 -4.56 2.76
C GLN A 72 -14.97 -3.87 3.41
N VAL A 73 -15.02 -2.55 3.52
CA VAL A 73 -13.96 -1.73 4.13
C VAL A 73 -14.25 -1.45 5.60
N THR A 74 -13.28 -0.83 6.28
CA THR A 74 -13.28 -0.68 7.74
C THR A 74 -14.48 0.10 8.32
N ASP A 75 -15.09 0.99 7.55
CA ASP A 75 -16.28 1.73 7.98
C ASP A 75 -17.60 0.97 7.72
N GLY A 76 -17.52 -0.26 7.21
CA GLY A 76 -18.65 -1.10 6.86
C GLY A 76 -19.22 -0.85 5.47
N SER A 77 -18.74 0.14 4.72
CA SER A 77 -19.14 0.34 3.32
C SER A 77 -18.53 -0.70 2.39
N GLU A 78 -19.09 -0.85 1.21
CA GLU A 78 -18.63 -1.76 0.19
C GLU A 78 -18.05 -0.99 -0.98
N TRP A 79 -16.86 -1.41 -1.41
CA TRP A 79 -16.19 -0.90 -2.60
C TRP A 79 -15.98 -2.02 -3.59
N THR A 80 -16.15 -1.76 -4.88
CA THR A 80 -15.66 -2.68 -5.89
C THR A 80 -14.13 -2.57 -5.99
N TYR A 81 -13.49 -3.62 -6.51
CA TYR A 81 -12.04 -3.58 -6.78
C TYR A 81 -11.68 -2.39 -7.70
N GLY A 82 -12.49 -2.14 -8.72
CA GLY A 82 -12.31 -1.02 -9.63
C GLY A 82 -12.45 0.34 -8.95
N GLN A 83 -13.46 0.53 -8.12
CA GLN A 83 -13.64 1.77 -7.35
C GLN A 83 -12.44 2.04 -6.42
N TRP A 84 -11.93 1.00 -5.78
CA TRP A 84 -10.76 1.14 -4.94
C TRP A 84 -9.52 1.50 -5.76
N ALA A 85 -9.29 0.83 -6.87
CA ALA A 85 -8.19 1.14 -7.78
C ALA A 85 -8.28 2.58 -8.34
N ASP A 86 -9.47 3.01 -8.73
CA ASP A 86 -9.71 4.39 -9.22
C ASP A 86 -9.40 5.44 -8.14
N ARG A 87 -9.74 5.16 -6.89
CA ARG A 87 -9.40 6.03 -5.77
C ARG A 87 -7.90 6.17 -5.60
N ILE A 88 -7.18 5.06 -5.61
CA ILE A 88 -5.71 5.06 -5.54
C ILE A 88 -5.11 5.87 -6.69
N LYS A 89 -5.58 5.65 -7.91
CA LYS A 89 -5.09 6.36 -9.10
C LYS A 89 -5.32 7.87 -8.98
N ALA A 90 -6.50 8.29 -8.55
CA ALA A 90 -6.84 9.70 -8.41
C ALA A 90 -5.97 10.44 -7.36
N GLU A 91 -5.58 9.73 -6.30
CA GLU A 91 -4.83 10.32 -5.20
C GLU A 91 -3.31 10.15 -5.32
N PHE A 92 -2.84 9.24 -6.19
CA PHE A 92 -1.45 8.83 -6.27
C PHE A 92 -0.52 10.02 -6.57
N GLU A 93 -0.76 10.73 -7.64
CA GLU A 93 0.07 11.88 -8.02
C GLU A 93 -0.03 13.00 -6.97
N ARG A 94 -1.23 13.28 -6.50
CA ARG A 94 -1.45 14.31 -5.49
C ARG A 94 -0.69 14.06 -4.19
N CYS A 95 -0.57 12.80 -3.78
CA CYS A 95 0.06 12.43 -2.51
C CYS A 95 1.58 12.19 -2.61
N PHE A 96 2.05 11.71 -3.76
CA PHE A 96 3.45 11.32 -3.94
C PHE A 96 4.27 12.31 -4.79
N TRP A 97 3.62 13.19 -5.52
CA TRP A 97 4.35 14.21 -6.28
C TRP A 97 4.94 15.25 -5.33
N VAL A 98 6.24 15.48 -5.47
CA VAL A 98 6.96 16.57 -4.78
C VAL A 98 7.26 17.65 -5.81
N PRO A 99 6.65 18.84 -5.72
CA PRO A 99 6.97 19.95 -6.63
C PRO A 99 8.42 20.40 -6.43
N GLU A 100 9.07 20.80 -7.53
CA GLU A 100 10.43 21.37 -7.53
C GLU A 100 10.48 22.71 -6.79
#